data_9e43bce0ffd02a6e4db19c650c3e41e8
#
_entry.id   9e43bce0ffd02a6e4db19c650c3e41e8
#
_cell.length_a   1.000
_cell.length_b   1.000
_cell.length_c   1.000
_cell.angle_alpha   90.00
_cell.angle_beta   90.00
_cell.angle_gamma   90.00
#
_symmetry.space_group_name_H-M   'P 1'
#
loop_
_entity.id
_entity.type
_entity.pdbx_description
1 polymer ?
#
loop_
_entity_poly.entity_id
_entity_poly.type
_entity_poly.pdbx_seq_one_letter_code
_entity_poly.pdbx_strand_id
1 'polypeptide(L)'
;LAHAHRVSAVLAVLFLDLDRFKYVNDTFGHEVGDRLIQNIAGRLLSCVREGDTVARFGGDEFILLLPQVARVEDVAKVAKDILESFRQPFLMNDMELFITTSIGIALYPNDGDDPEKLLKNADAAQRQAKNEGGNCYRFYTPLMNKKTSEILTMENDLRRALKRDEFLVYYQPLVSVGSDQIVGMEALIRWRHPKLGMVSPGEFIPLAEETGLIVPIGEWVLKTACVQNKAWQDAGYPSLKVAE
;
A
#
# COMPACT_ATOMS: atom_id res chain seq x y z
N LEU A 1 9.93 7.57 26.56
CA LEU A 1 10.50 8.85 26.11
C LEU A 1 11.17 9.62 27.26
N ALA A 2 10.50 9.86 28.41
CA ALA A 2 11.08 10.66 29.51
C ALA A 2 12.43 10.10 30.02
N HIS A 3 12.64 8.79 30.01
CA HIS A 3 13.91 8.16 30.35
C HIS A 3 14.95 8.39 29.23
N ALA A 4 14.60 8.14 27.98
CA ALA A 4 15.49 8.33 26.83
C ALA A 4 15.95 9.78 26.72
N HIS A 5 15.05 10.74 26.95
CA HIS A 5 15.40 12.17 26.98
C HIS A 5 16.44 12.50 28.06
N ARG A 6 16.30 11.95 29.29
CA ARG A 6 17.23 12.22 30.39
C ARG A 6 18.63 11.68 30.16
N VAL A 7 18.76 10.54 29.49
CA VAL A 7 20.06 9.88 29.27
C VAL A 7 20.59 10.06 27.84
N SER A 8 19.95 10.92 27.04
CA SER A 8 20.28 11.16 25.62
C SER A 8 20.39 9.86 24.81
N ALA A 9 19.53 8.88 25.13
CA ALA A 9 19.53 7.60 24.46
C ALA A 9 18.65 7.64 23.19
N VAL A 10 19.09 6.95 22.15
CA VAL A 10 18.28 6.67 20.98
C VAL A 10 17.28 5.55 21.32
N LEU A 11 16.04 5.74 20.90
CA LEU A 11 14.98 4.76 21.02
C LEU A 11 14.41 4.50 19.63
N ALA A 12 14.07 3.25 19.32
CA ALA A 12 13.40 2.92 18.08
C ALA A 12 11.97 2.43 18.33
N VAL A 13 11.06 2.89 17.48
CA VAL A 13 9.70 2.38 17.35
C VAL A 13 9.61 1.64 16.02
N LEU A 14 9.22 0.37 16.07
CA LEU A 14 8.92 -0.43 14.89
C LEU A 14 7.41 -0.64 14.84
N PHE A 15 6.79 -0.25 13.74
CA PHE A 15 5.38 -0.52 13.44
C PHE A 15 5.30 -1.66 12.44
N LEU A 16 4.60 -2.72 12.78
CA LEU A 16 4.47 -3.92 11.97
C LEU A 16 3.01 -4.14 11.61
N ASP A 17 2.78 -4.60 10.40
CA ASP A 17 1.47 -5.01 9.90
C ASP A 17 1.64 -6.32 9.12
N LEU A 18 0.70 -7.24 9.31
CA LEU A 18 0.74 -8.56 8.68
C LEU A 18 0.20 -8.48 7.26
N ASP A 19 1.04 -8.82 6.29
CA ASP A 19 0.64 -8.74 4.89
C ASP A 19 -0.48 -9.74 4.60
N ARG A 20 -1.59 -9.23 4.01
CA ARG A 20 -2.74 -10.05 3.61
C ARG A 20 -3.45 -10.82 4.74
N PHE A 21 -3.32 -10.42 6.00
CA PHE A 21 -3.96 -11.11 7.14
C PHE A 21 -5.49 -11.21 6.97
N LYS A 22 -6.12 -10.24 6.32
CA LYS A 22 -7.55 -10.31 6.00
C LYS A 22 -7.93 -11.58 5.24
N TYR A 23 -7.10 -12.01 4.28
CA TYR A 23 -7.36 -13.26 3.53
C TYR A 23 -7.35 -14.51 4.42
N VAL A 24 -6.54 -14.50 5.49
CA VAL A 24 -6.54 -15.59 6.47
C VAL A 24 -7.89 -15.63 7.19
N ASN A 25 -8.38 -14.48 7.67
CA ASN A 25 -9.69 -14.40 8.32
C ASN A 25 -10.83 -14.77 7.38
N ASP A 26 -10.81 -14.26 6.14
CA ASP A 26 -11.86 -14.51 5.16
C ASP A 26 -11.90 -15.98 4.71
N THR A 27 -10.75 -16.68 4.71
CA THR A 27 -10.63 -18.06 4.25
C THR A 27 -10.82 -19.09 5.38
N PHE A 28 -10.23 -18.84 6.55
CA PHE A 28 -10.14 -19.82 7.65
C PHE A 28 -10.94 -19.42 8.89
N GLY A 29 -11.55 -18.23 8.88
CA GLY A 29 -12.33 -17.69 9.99
C GLY A 29 -11.48 -16.98 11.05
N HIS A 30 -12.15 -16.14 11.85
CA HIS A 30 -11.51 -15.30 12.87
C HIS A 30 -10.81 -16.11 13.98
N GLU A 31 -11.31 -17.32 14.31
CA GLU A 31 -10.68 -18.16 15.33
C GLU A 31 -9.26 -18.59 14.94
N VAL A 32 -9.05 -18.93 13.66
CA VAL A 32 -7.72 -19.25 13.13
C VAL A 32 -6.84 -18.00 13.10
N GLY A 33 -7.41 -16.85 12.69
CA GLY A 33 -6.72 -15.57 12.72
C GLY A 33 -6.25 -15.18 14.12
N ASP A 34 -7.08 -15.34 15.14
CA ASP A 34 -6.72 -15.02 16.55
C ASP A 34 -5.60 -15.93 17.06
N ARG A 35 -5.63 -17.22 16.75
CA ARG A 35 -4.54 -18.15 17.08
C ARG A 35 -3.25 -17.78 16.34
N LEU A 36 -3.34 -17.38 15.07
CA LEU A 36 -2.19 -16.92 14.30
C LEU A 36 -1.57 -15.69 14.93
N ILE A 37 -2.36 -14.70 15.33
CA ILE A 37 -1.90 -13.50 16.07
C ILE A 37 -1.14 -13.89 17.34
N GLN A 38 -1.64 -14.86 18.12
CA GLN A 38 -0.97 -15.33 19.34
C GLN A 38 0.40 -15.97 19.04
N ASN A 39 0.47 -16.80 17.99
CA ASN A 39 1.73 -17.42 17.56
C ASN A 39 2.73 -16.37 17.05
N ILE A 40 2.25 -15.37 16.31
CA ILE A 40 3.06 -14.24 15.85
C ILE A 40 3.61 -13.46 17.04
N ALA A 41 2.78 -13.14 18.03
CA ALA A 41 3.24 -12.45 19.24
C ALA A 41 4.38 -13.22 19.93
N GLY A 42 4.24 -14.55 20.07
CA GLY A 42 5.29 -15.40 20.62
C GLY A 42 6.58 -15.37 19.80
N ARG A 43 6.47 -15.39 18.46
CA ARG A 43 7.61 -15.33 17.54
C ARG A 43 8.30 -13.95 17.59
N LEU A 44 7.54 -12.85 17.64
CA LEU A 44 8.09 -11.51 17.81
C LEU A 44 8.84 -11.36 19.14
N LEU A 45 8.30 -11.90 20.23
CA LEU A 45 8.98 -11.90 21.53
C LEU A 45 10.32 -12.65 21.51
N SER A 46 10.46 -13.68 20.67
CA SER A 46 11.74 -14.39 20.52
C SER A 46 12.79 -13.63 19.70
N CYS A 47 12.37 -12.61 18.93
CA CYS A 47 13.26 -11.78 18.12
C CYS A 47 13.82 -10.57 18.87
N VAL A 48 13.34 -10.28 20.07
CA VAL A 48 13.70 -9.10 20.86
C VAL A 48 14.31 -9.51 22.20
N ARG A 49 15.04 -8.60 22.84
CA ARG A 49 15.67 -8.83 24.16
C ARG A 49 14.71 -8.46 25.29
N GLU A 50 15.02 -8.89 26.51
CA GLU A 50 14.19 -8.71 27.71
C GLU A 50 13.81 -7.24 28.03
N GLY A 51 14.65 -6.29 27.64
CA GLY A 51 14.39 -4.85 27.83
C GLY A 51 13.50 -4.22 26.73
N ASP A 52 13.21 -4.93 25.67
CA ASP A 52 12.37 -4.44 24.58
C ASP A 52 10.90 -4.76 24.84
N THR A 53 9.98 -4.02 24.21
CA THR A 53 8.54 -4.24 24.40
C THR A 53 7.91 -4.64 23.07
N VAL A 54 7.07 -5.67 23.09
CA VAL A 54 6.18 -6.06 21.99
C VAL A 54 4.75 -5.83 22.44
N ALA A 55 3.98 -5.07 21.65
CA ALA A 55 2.57 -4.79 21.93
C ALA A 55 1.73 -5.01 20.67
N ARG A 56 0.56 -5.62 20.81
CA ARG A 56 -0.46 -5.59 19.76
C ARG A 56 -1.17 -4.25 19.81
N PHE A 57 -1.16 -3.52 18.70
CA PHE A 57 -1.78 -2.20 18.62
C PHE A 57 -3.27 -2.28 18.25
N GLY A 58 -3.62 -3.17 17.34
CA GLY A 58 -4.99 -3.44 16.93
C GLY A 58 -5.03 -4.39 15.74
N GLY A 59 -6.09 -5.15 15.55
CA GLY A 59 -6.23 -6.03 14.39
C GLY A 59 -4.99 -6.91 14.15
N ASP A 60 -4.31 -6.65 13.05
CA ASP A 60 -3.09 -7.30 12.58
C ASP A 60 -1.81 -6.46 12.80
N GLU A 61 -1.90 -5.38 13.58
CA GLU A 61 -0.82 -4.44 13.81
C GLU A 61 -0.11 -4.71 15.15
N PHE A 62 1.23 -4.65 15.12
CA PHE A 62 2.10 -4.74 16.29
C PHE A 62 3.05 -3.56 16.36
N ILE A 63 3.41 -3.18 17.59
CA ILE A 63 4.43 -2.18 17.86
C ILE A 63 5.52 -2.82 18.70
N LEU A 64 6.76 -2.61 18.27
CA LEU A 64 7.94 -2.92 19.07
C LEU A 64 8.61 -1.62 19.50
N LEU A 65 9.00 -1.58 20.76
CA LEU A 65 9.75 -0.48 21.34
C LEU A 65 11.14 -1.00 21.78
N LEU A 66 12.18 -0.44 21.19
CA LEU A 66 13.56 -0.70 21.56
C LEU A 66 14.09 0.52 22.32
N PRO A 67 14.09 0.51 23.66
CA PRO A 67 14.30 1.72 24.48
C PRO A 67 15.76 2.20 24.53
N GLN A 68 16.71 1.36 24.14
CA GLN A 68 18.13 1.67 24.13
C GLN A 68 18.77 1.10 22.87
N VAL A 69 19.06 1.97 21.92
CA VAL A 69 19.69 1.64 20.64
C VAL A 69 21.10 2.23 20.64
N ALA A 70 22.10 1.38 20.55
CA ALA A 70 23.49 1.84 20.47
C ALA A 70 23.83 2.34 19.05
N ARG A 71 23.33 1.65 18.02
CA ARG A 71 23.55 2.00 16.61
C ARG A 71 22.30 1.69 15.79
N VAL A 72 22.09 2.45 14.74
CA VAL A 72 20.94 2.28 13.83
C VAL A 72 20.96 0.88 13.16
N GLU A 73 22.14 0.33 12.92
CA GLU A 73 22.34 -1.01 12.36
C GLU A 73 21.76 -2.11 13.27
N ASP A 74 21.75 -1.87 14.60
CA ASP A 74 21.19 -2.83 15.55
C ASP A 74 19.65 -2.94 15.38
N VAL A 75 18.99 -1.81 15.08
CA VAL A 75 17.54 -1.79 14.77
C VAL A 75 17.26 -2.50 13.45
N ALA A 76 18.08 -2.24 12.43
CA ALA A 76 17.97 -2.91 11.14
C ALA A 76 18.17 -4.43 11.27
N LYS A 77 19.05 -4.87 12.19
CA LYS A 77 19.26 -6.27 12.49
C LYS A 77 17.99 -6.89 13.09
N VAL A 78 17.39 -6.27 14.10
CA VAL A 78 16.13 -6.75 14.70
C VAL A 78 15.03 -6.88 13.64
N ALA A 79 14.88 -5.87 12.77
CA ALA A 79 13.90 -5.94 11.69
C ALA A 79 14.16 -7.09 10.70
N LYS A 80 15.43 -7.34 10.36
CA LYS A 80 15.82 -8.49 9.52
C LYS A 80 15.56 -9.83 10.21
N ASP A 81 15.89 -9.94 11.48
CA ASP A 81 15.69 -11.17 12.26
C ASP A 81 14.19 -11.50 12.36
N ILE A 82 13.33 -10.48 12.50
CA ILE A 82 11.87 -10.62 12.43
C ILE A 82 11.46 -11.15 11.05
N LEU A 83 11.86 -10.49 9.96
CA LEU A 83 11.50 -10.93 8.60
C LEU A 83 11.97 -12.35 8.31
N GLU A 84 13.17 -12.71 8.75
CA GLU A 84 13.70 -14.07 8.59
C GLU A 84 12.89 -15.09 9.40
N SER A 85 12.46 -14.73 10.61
CA SER A 85 11.61 -15.60 11.43
C SER A 85 10.26 -15.90 10.74
N PHE A 86 9.72 -14.96 9.96
CA PHE A 86 8.46 -15.13 9.23
C PHE A 86 8.58 -16.01 7.98
N ARG A 87 9.80 -16.36 7.54
CA ARG A 87 10.00 -17.36 6.48
C ARG A 87 9.57 -18.77 6.90
N GLN A 88 9.59 -19.03 8.20
CA GLN A 88 9.09 -20.30 8.73
C GLN A 88 7.57 -20.27 8.84
N PRO A 89 6.87 -21.33 8.45
CA PRO A 89 5.43 -21.40 8.55
C PRO A 89 4.94 -21.28 10.00
N PHE A 90 3.70 -20.85 10.14
CA PHE A 90 2.96 -20.91 11.39
C PHE A 90 2.10 -22.17 11.38
N LEU A 91 2.34 -23.07 12.35
CA LEU A 91 1.60 -24.32 12.45
C LEU A 91 0.25 -24.08 13.14
N MET A 92 -0.84 -24.30 12.39
CA MET A 92 -2.21 -24.19 12.86
C MET A 92 -2.88 -25.55 12.75
N ASN A 93 -2.92 -26.30 13.87
CA ASN A 93 -3.31 -27.71 13.87
C ASN A 93 -2.43 -28.49 12.84
N ASP A 94 -3.04 -29.02 11.78
CA ASP A 94 -2.34 -29.77 10.72
C ASP A 94 -2.02 -28.95 9.47
N MET A 95 -2.19 -27.61 9.54
CA MET A 95 -1.93 -26.69 8.41
C MET A 95 -0.71 -25.84 8.66
N GLU A 96 0.06 -25.61 7.60
CA GLU A 96 1.15 -24.64 7.55
C GLU A 96 0.65 -23.35 6.89
N LEU A 97 0.68 -22.25 7.64
CA LEU A 97 0.34 -20.92 7.10
C LEU A 97 1.61 -20.09 6.92
N PHE A 98 1.79 -19.59 5.71
CA PHE A 98 2.84 -18.64 5.39
C PHE A 98 2.24 -17.24 5.35
N ILE A 99 2.78 -16.37 6.18
CA ILE A 99 2.42 -14.94 6.24
C ILE A 99 3.68 -14.11 6.33
N THR A 100 3.67 -12.96 5.71
CA THR A 100 4.77 -11.99 5.78
C THR A 100 4.35 -10.76 6.57
N THR A 101 5.30 -9.88 6.85
CA THR A 101 5.04 -8.63 7.56
C THR A 101 5.79 -7.48 6.93
N SER A 102 5.19 -6.31 6.95
CA SER A 102 5.81 -5.05 6.53
C SER A 102 6.11 -4.20 7.75
N ILE A 103 7.35 -3.69 7.85
CA ILE A 103 7.87 -3.03 9.05
C ILE A 103 8.29 -1.59 8.74
N GLY A 104 7.74 -0.64 9.50
CA GLY A 104 8.20 0.75 9.49
C GLY A 104 8.95 1.10 10.76
N ILE A 105 10.02 1.87 10.66
CA ILE A 105 10.95 2.19 11.76
C ILE A 105 11.09 3.70 11.88
N ALA A 106 10.86 4.22 13.10
CA ALA A 106 11.15 5.61 13.46
C ALA A 106 12.08 5.66 14.67
N LEU A 107 13.02 6.62 14.65
CA LEU A 107 14.04 6.79 15.66
C LEU A 107 13.84 8.09 16.46
N TYR A 108 13.80 7.99 17.78
CA TYR A 108 13.89 9.15 18.66
C TYR A 108 15.37 9.54 18.86
N PRO A 109 15.72 10.82 18.86
CA PRO A 109 14.86 12.00 18.67
C PRO A 109 14.70 12.44 17.21
N ASN A 110 15.37 11.81 16.25
CA ASN A 110 15.50 12.30 14.87
C ASN A 110 14.16 12.33 14.12
N ASP A 111 13.33 11.31 14.32
CA ASP A 111 12.08 11.11 13.60
C ASP A 111 10.85 11.54 14.41
N GLY A 112 11.04 12.09 15.59
CA GLY A 112 9.97 12.60 16.45
C GLY A 112 10.44 12.81 17.88
N ASP A 113 9.85 13.78 18.52
CA ASP A 113 10.12 14.22 19.90
C ASP A 113 9.02 13.82 20.88
N ASP A 114 7.89 13.35 20.37
CA ASP A 114 6.73 12.85 21.12
C ASP A 114 6.26 11.47 20.62
N PRO A 115 5.48 10.72 21.43
CA PRO A 115 5.01 9.39 21.07
C PRO A 115 4.13 9.35 19.82
N GLU A 116 3.22 10.32 19.65
CA GLU A 116 2.27 10.35 18.53
C GLU A 116 3.00 10.52 17.22
N LYS A 117 3.99 11.42 17.19
CA LYS A 117 4.81 11.70 16.01
C LYS A 117 5.68 10.50 15.63
N LEU A 118 6.29 9.81 16.62
CA LEU A 118 7.07 8.61 16.37
C LEU A 118 6.21 7.47 15.82
N LEU A 119 5.04 7.22 16.41
CA LEU A 119 4.10 6.22 15.92
C LEU A 119 3.61 6.53 14.51
N LYS A 120 3.18 7.77 14.27
CA LYS A 120 2.75 8.24 12.94
C LYS A 120 3.85 8.07 11.89
N ASN A 121 5.09 8.36 12.25
CA ASN A 121 6.21 8.27 11.32
C ASN A 121 6.64 6.82 11.08
N ALA A 122 6.56 5.95 12.09
CA ALA A 122 6.77 4.52 11.92
C ALA A 122 5.67 3.88 11.05
N ASP A 123 4.38 4.26 11.23
CA ASP A 123 3.27 3.85 10.39
C ASP A 123 3.46 4.31 8.92
N ALA A 124 3.87 5.55 8.69
CA ALA A 124 4.15 6.05 7.34
C ALA A 124 5.26 5.22 6.64
N ALA A 125 6.29 4.83 7.38
CA ALA A 125 7.36 3.98 6.87
C ALA A 125 6.87 2.55 6.60
N GLN A 126 5.98 2.01 7.45
CA GLN A 126 5.37 0.70 7.26
C GLN A 126 4.49 0.66 6.00
N ARG A 127 3.65 1.69 5.77
CA ARG A 127 2.86 1.81 4.52
C ARG A 127 3.76 1.88 3.29
N GLN A 128 4.88 2.57 3.36
CA GLN A 128 5.85 2.57 2.26
C GLN A 128 6.41 1.18 2.01
N ALA A 129 6.72 0.40 3.05
CA ALA A 129 7.16 -0.99 2.91
C ALA A 129 6.09 -1.86 2.23
N LYS A 130 4.82 -1.71 2.61
CA LYS A 130 3.68 -2.38 1.95
C LYS A 130 3.57 -2.03 0.47
N ASN A 131 3.64 -0.74 0.13
CA ASN A 131 3.53 -0.25 -1.25
C ASN A 131 4.67 -0.72 -2.16
N GLU A 132 5.82 -1.09 -1.59
CA GLU A 132 6.96 -1.65 -2.32
C GLU A 132 6.90 -3.17 -2.49
N GLY A 133 5.77 -3.78 -2.18
CA GLY A 133 5.52 -5.22 -2.35
C GLY A 133 5.44 -6.00 -1.05
N GLY A 134 5.57 -5.35 0.10
CA GLY A 134 5.54 -6.00 1.40
C GLY A 134 6.79 -6.80 1.74
N ASN A 135 6.74 -7.57 2.84
CA ASN A 135 7.82 -8.45 3.31
C ASN A 135 9.19 -7.75 3.41
N CYS A 136 9.19 -6.51 3.85
CA CYS A 136 10.40 -5.72 3.99
C CYS A 136 10.27 -4.72 5.14
N TYR A 137 11.38 -4.03 5.44
CA TYR A 137 11.36 -2.93 6.39
C TYR A 137 11.81 -1.63 5.74
N ARG A 138 11.33 -0.49 6.28
CA ARG A 138 11.76 0.85 5.89
C ARG A 138 12.00 1.71 7.13
N PHE A 139 13.09 2.46 7.11
CA PHE A 139 13.26 3.59 8.02
C PHE A 139 12.45 4.78 7.53
N TYR A 140 11.86 5.49 8.45
CA TYR A 140 11.13 6.70 8.15
C TYR A 140 12.02 7.76 7.47
N THR A 141 11.44 8.46 6.53
CA THR A 141 12.00 9.68 5.95
C THR A 141 10.90 10.75 5.84
N PRO A 142 11.20 12.05 5.99
CA PRO A 142 10.20 13.11 5.91
C PRO A 142 9.39 13.12 4.60
N LEU A 143 9.96 12.60 3.52
CA LEU A 143 9.30 12.47 2.22
C LEU A 143 8.11 11.50 2.24
N MET A 144 8.11 10.52 3.15
CA MET A 144 7.03 9.53 3.28
C MET A 144 5.72 10.18 3.73
N ASN A 145 5.78 11.12 4.68
CA ASN A 145 4.59 11.87 5.11
C ASN A 145 4.03 12.74 3.99
N LYS A 146 4.89 13.34 3.16
CA LYS A 146 4.47 14.12 2.00
C LYS A 146 3.73 13.24 1.01
N LYS A 147 4.29 12.08 0.68
CA LYS A 147 3.68 11.10 -0.23
C LYS A 147 2.31 10.61 0.28
N THR A 148 2.19 10.31 1.57
CA THR A 148 0.91 9.91 2.17
C THR A 148 -0.14 11.02 2.05
N SER A 149 0.23 12.27 2.28
CA SER A 149 -0.67 13.43 2.11
C SER A 149 -1.08 13.65 0.65
N GLU A 150 -0.16 13.45 -0.29
CA GLU A 150 -0.42 13.53 -1.73
C GLU A 150 -1.41 12.44 -2.18
N ILE A 151 -1.26 11.20 -1.71
CA ILE A 151 -2.19 10.09 -2.00
C ILE A 151 -3.59 10.41 -1.49
N LEU A 152 -3.76 10.86 -0.25
CA LEU A 152 -5.05 11.23 0.31
C LEU A 152 -5.72 12.39 -0.46
N THR A 153 -4.92 13.35 -0.90
CA THR A 153 -5.40 14.46 -1.73
C THR A 153 -5.87 13.95 -3.08
N MET A 154 -5.07 13.10 -3.72
CA MET A 154 -5.39 12.48 -5.01
C MET A 154 -6.65 11.61 -4.91
N GLU A 155 -6.85 10.83 -3.85
CA GLU A 155 -8.08 10.07 -3.63
C GLU A 155 -9.31 10.96 -3.57
N ASN A 156 -9.24 12.05 -2.81
CA ASN A 156 -10.35 13.00 -2.71
C ASN A 156 -10.65 13.69 -4.05
N ASP A 157 -9.62 14.01 -4.81
CA ASP A 157 -9.78 14.63 -6.13
C ASP A 157 -10.31 13.61 -7.15
N LEU A 158 -9.87 12.34 -7.09
CA LEU A 158 -10.35 11.25 -7.94
C LEU A 158 -11.86 10.99 -7.74
N ARG A 159 -12.36 11.01 -6.49
CA ARG A 159 -13.80 10.90 -6.18
C ARG A 159 -14.63 12.02 -6.82
N ARG A 160 -14.04 13.18 -7.04
CA ARG A 160 -14.69 14.36 -7.63
C ARG A 160 -14.55 14.41 -9.15
N ALA A 161 -13.53 13.76 -9.69
CA ALA A 161 -13.16 13.82 -11.11
C ALA A 161 -14.30 13.36 -12.05
N LEU A 162 -15.03 12.28 -11.68
CA LEU A 162 -16.21 11.80 -12.41
C LEU A 162 -17.33 12.85 -12.53
N LYS A 163 -17.51 13.67 -11.47
CA LYS A 163 -18.57 14.70 -11.42
C LYS A 163 -18.16 16.00 -12.09
N ARG A 164 -16.87 16.16 -12.39
CA ARG A 164 -16.30 17.42 -12.89
C ARG A 164 -15.81 17.33 -14.34
N ASP A 165 -16.13 16.24 -15.04
CA ASP A 165 -15.70 15.99 -16.41
C ASP A 165 -14.17 16.12 -16.58
N GLU A 166 -13.41 15.63 -15.59
CA GLU A 166 -11.95 15.71 -15.61
C GLU A 166 -11.32 14.53 -16.34
N PHE A 167 -12.09 13.45 -16.64
CA PHE A 167 -11.62 12.32 -17.42
C PHE A 167 -11.77 12.55 -18.91
N LEU A 168 -10.83 11.98 -19.67
CA LEU A 168 -10.82 11.95 -21.13
C LEU A 168 -10.53 10.52 -21.57
N VAL A 169 -11.03 10.13 -22.73
CA VAL A 169 -10.68 8.87 -23.38
C VAL A 169 -9.84 9.17 -24.62
N TYR A 170 -8.64 8.60 -24.65
CA TYR A 170 -7.78 8.58 -25.84
C TYR A 170 -7.96 7.24 -26.53
N TYR A 171 -7.83 7.22 -27.84
CA TYR A 171 -8.01 6.03 -28.64
C TYR A 171 -6.74 5.67 -29.37
N GLN A 172 -6.19 4.50 -29.10
CA GLN A 172 -5.01 3.98 -29.77
C GLN A 172 -5.43 2.98 -30.82
N PRO A 173 -5.08 3.17 -32.12
CA PRO A 173 -5.44 2.25 -33.17
C PRO A 173 -4.69 0.91 -33.03
N LEU A 174 -5.41 -0.19 -33.24
CA LEU A 174 -4.88 -1.54 -33.36
C LEU A 174 -4.76 -1.85 -34.85
N VAL A 175 -3.54 -2.12 -35.31
CA VAL A 175 -3.23 -2.36 -36.71
C VAL A 175 -2.90 -3.83 -36.91
N SER A 176 -3.46 -4.44 -37.95
CA SER A 176 -3.14 -5.82 -38.37
C SER A 176 -1.76 -5.84 -39.02
N VAL A 177 -0.84 -6.66 -38.49
CA VAL A 177 0.55 -6.80 -38.96
C VAL A 177 0.61 -7.31 -40.42
N GLY A 178 -0.40 -8.05 -40.90
CA GLY A 178 -0.38 -8.63 -42.25
C GLY A 178 -1.03 -7.76 -43.34
N SER A 179 -1.86 -6.75 -42.97
CA SER A 179 -2.62 -5.95 -43.91
C SER A 179 -2.44 -4.44 -43.75
N ASP A 180 -1.73 -3.99 -42.73
CA ASP A 180 -1.58 -2.57 -42.31
C ASP A 180 -2.92 -1.84 -42.15
N GLN A 181 -4.01 -2.58 -41.94
CA GLN A 181 -5.35 -2.01 -41.74
C GLN A 181 -5.64 -1.84 -40.24
N ILE A 182 -6.33 -0.78 -39.89
CA ILE A 182 -6.86 -0.60 -38.54
C ILE A 182 -7.99 -1.59 -38.35
N VAL A 183 -7.85 -2.51 -37.38
CA VAL A 183 -8.80 -3.57 -37.06
C VAL A 183 -9.58 -3.29 -35.76
N GLY A 184 -9.15 -2.31 -34.98
CA GLY A 184 -9.77 -1.92 -33.74
C GLY A 184 -9.12 -0.69 -33.12
N MET A 185 -9.60 -0.32 -31.95
CA MET A 185 -9.04 0.74 -31.11
C MET A 185 -9.01 0.31 -29.67
N GLU A 186 -8.04 0.76 -28.91
CA GLU A 186 -7.98 0.65 -27.46
C GLU A 186 -8.39 2.00 -26.86
N ALA A 187 -9.36 1.96 -25.93
CA ALA A 187 -9.84 3.14 -25.20
C ALA A 187 -9.00 3.33 -23.94
N LEU A 188 -8.20 4.34 -23.91
CA LEU A 188 -7.25 4.61 -22.84
C LEU A 188 -7.68 5.83 -22.04
N ILE A 189 -8.05 5.64 -20.79
CA ILE A 189 -8.42 6.73 -19.89
C ILE A 189 -7.25 7.68 -19.63
N ARG A 190 -7.56 8.96 -19.51
CA ARG A 190 -6.64 10.02 -19.10
C ARG A 190 -7.35 10.90 -18.07
N TRP A 191 -6.61 11.38 -17.07
CA TRP A 191 -7.15 12.30 -16.08
C TRP A 191 -6.52 13.67 -16.22
N ARG A 192 -7.33 14.65 -16.61
CA ARG A 192 -6.93 16.06 -16.70
C ARG A 192 -7.23 16.75 -15.37
N HIS A 193 -6.31 16.61 -14.43
CA HIS A 193 -6.43 17.20 -13.10
C HIS A 193 -6.24 18.72 -13.15
N PRO A 194 -7.09 19.53 -12.48
CA PRO A 194 -7.06 20.99 -12.59
C PRO A 194 -5.77 21.65 -12.09
N LYS A 195 -5.05 21.01 -11.16
CA LYS A 195 -3.80 21.52 -10.57
C LYS A 195 -2.55 20.79 -11.06
N LEU A 196 -2.65 19.48 -11.31
CA LEU A 196 -1.51 18.62 -11.65
C LEU A 196 -1.32 18.44 -13.17
N GLY A 197 -2.29 18.93 -13.97
CA GLY A 197 -2.29 18.68 -15.41
C GLY A 197 -2.72 17.25 -15.76
N MET A 198 -2.04 16.62 -16.70
CA MET A 198 -2.36 15.25 -17.11
C MET A 198 -1.73 14.25 -16.17
N VAL A 199 -2.55 13.60 -15.35
CA VAL A 199 -2.12 12.54 -14.41
C VAL A 199 -2.07 11.20 -15.15
N SER A 200 -0.99 10.46 -14.93
CA SER A 200 -0.77 9.16 -15.58
C SER A 200 -1.75 8.10 -15.05
N PRO A 201 -2.30 7.21 -15.91
CA PRO A 201 -3.08 6.05 -15.48
C PRO A 201 -2.36 5.19 -14.42
N GLY A 202 -1.04 5.00 -14.56
CA GLY A 202 -0.22 4.26 -13.60
C GLY A 202 -0.18 4.87 -12.19
N GLU A 203 -0.56 6.14 -12.02
CA GLU A 203 -0.63 6.80 -10.72
C GLU A 203 -2.00 6.69 -10.08
N PHE A 204 -3.09 6.79 -10.86
CA PHE A 204 -4.44 6.84 -10.28
C PHE A 204 -5.23 5.52 -10.36
N ILE A 205 -4.92 4.62 -11.31
CA ILE A 205 -5.62 3.33 -11.43
C ILE A 205 -5.41 2.46 -10.18
N PRO A 206 -4.18 2.27 -9.66
CA PRO A 206 -3.99 1.51 -8.42
C PRO A 206 -4.80 2.07 -7.24
N LEU A 207 -4.85 3.40 -7.12
CA LEU A 207 -5.64 4.08 -6.10
C LEU A 207 -7.15 3.90 -6.31
N ALA A 208 -7.61 3.88 -7.57
CA ALA A 208 -9.00 3.61 -7.92
C ALA A 208 -9.40 2.17 -7.57
N GLU A 209 -8.50 1.20 -7.75
CA GLU A 209 -8.70 -0.20 -7.37
C GLU A 209 -8.81 -0.37 -5.86
N GLU A 210 -7.86 0.18 -5.10
CA GLU A 210 -7.84 0.14 -3.62
C GLU A 210 -9.12 0.75 -3.01
N THR A 211 -9.63 1.82 -3.62
CA THR A 211 -10.77 2.57 -3.11
C THR A 211 -12.13 2.14 -3.69
N GLY A 212 -12.12 1.16 -4.64
CA GLY A 212 -13.31 0.72 -5.35
C GLY A 212 -13.85 1.72 -6.39
N LEU A 213 -13.16 2.83 -6.62
CA LEU A 213 -13.54 3.83 -7.63
C LEU A 213 -13.31 3.34 -9.06
N ILE A 214 -12.53 2.27 -9.23
CA ILE A 214 -12.27 1.68 -10.55
C ILE A 214 -13.59 1.24 -11.22
N VAL A 215 -14.58 0.76 -10.49
CA VAL A 215 -15.87 0.32 -11.03
C VAL A 215 -16.63 1.48 -11.70
N PRO A 216 -16.97 2.58 -11.00
CA PRO A 216 -17.67 3.70 -11.65
C PRO A 216 -16.82 4.40 -12.73
N ILE A 217 -15.49 4.34 -12.64
CA ILE A 217 -14.60 4.87 -13.68
C ILE A 217 -14.68 3.98 -14.93
N GLY A 218 -14.60 2.66 -14.82
CA GLY A 218 -14.73 1.73 -15.92
C GLY A 218 -16.10 1.85 -16.61
N GLU A 219 -17.21 1.93 -15.85
CA GLU A 219 -18.54 2.19 -16.40
C GLU A 219 -18.58 3.48 -17.23
N TRP A 220 -17.94 4.54 -16.76
CA TRP A 220 -17.86 5.80 -17.48
C TRP A 220 -17.04 5.67 -18.77
N VAL A 221 -15.88 4.99 -18.71
CA VAL A 221 -15.03 4.73 -19.91
C VAL A 221 -15.79 3.94 -20.94
N LEU A 222 -16.41 2.82 -20.55
CA LEU A 222 -17.19 1.96 -21.45
C LEU A 222 -18.30 2.73 -22.13
N LYS A 223 -19.09 3.49 -21.37
CA LYS A 223 -20.17 4.31 -21.92
C LYS A 223 -19.63 5.36 -22.91
N THR A 224 -18.54 6.06 -22.57
CA THR A 224 -17.94 7.08 -23.40
C THR A 224 -17.38 6.48 -24.69
N ALA A 225 -16.71 5.33 -24.62
CA ALA A 225 -16.18 4.61 -25.76
C ALA A 225 -17.29 4.11 -26.70
N CYS A 226 -18.40 3.58 -26.16
CA CYS A 226 -19.56 3.17 -26.97
C CYS A 226 -20.21 4.34 -27.70
N VAL A 227 -20.41 5.47 -27.02
CA VAL A 227 -20.98 6.68 -27.62
C VAL A 227 -20.09 7.21 -28.74
N GLN A 228 -18.78 7.28 -28.50
CA GLN A 228 -17.81 7.75 -29.49
C GLN A 228 -17.73 6.81 -30.71
N ASN A 229 -17.71 5.50 -30.48
CA ASN A 229 -17.69 4.51 -31.56
C ASN A 229 -18.94 4.62 -32.45
N LYS A 230 -20.10 4.81 -31.81
CA LYS A 230 -21.37 5.04 -32.57
C LYS A 230 -21.30 6.35 -33.38
N ALA A 231 -20.77 7.42 -32.82
CA ALA A 231 -20.62 8.69 -33.51
C ALA A 231 -19.72 8.56 -34.76
N TRP A 232 -18.64 7.77 -34.68
CA TRP A 232 -17.79 7.50 -35.84
C TRP A 232 -18.53 6.70 -36.93
N GLN A 233 -19.32 5.68 -36.55
CA GLN A 233 -20.12 4.91 -37.51
C GLN A 233 -21.15 5.80 -38.21
N ASP A 234 -21.81 6.69 -37.46
CA ASP A 234 -22.81 7.63 -38.01
C ASP A 234 -22.14 8.70 -38.93
N ALA A 235 -20.86 8.96 -38.72
CA ALA A 235 -20.05 9.80 -39.60
C ALA A 235 -19.50 9.06 -40.85
N GLY A 236 -19.83 7.76 -41.02
CA GLY A 236 -19.45 6.96 -42.20
C GLY A 236 -18.12 6.21 -42.06
N TYR A 237 -17.50 6.19 -40.88
CA TYR A 237 -16.30 5.37 -40.64
C TYR A 237 -16.65 3.89 -40.51
N PRO A 238 -15.73 2.98 -40.87
CA PRO A 238 -15.94 1.54 -40.67
C PRO A 238 -16.26 1.18 -39.22
N SER A 239 -17.06 0.13 -39.02
CA SER A 239 -17.31 -0.39 -37.69
C SER A 239 -16.02 -1.05 -37.15
N LEU A 240 -15.44 -0.48 -36.10
CA LEU A 240 -14.25 -0.96 -35.43
C LEU A 240 -14.60 -1.54 -34.06
N LYS A 241 -13.85 -2.56 -33.62
CA LYS A 241 -13.91 -3.03 -32.24
C LYS A 241 -13.18 -2.03 -31.34
N VAL A 242 -13.75 -1.74 -30.19
CA VAL A 242 -13.10 -0.93 -29.15
C VAL A 242 -12.86 -1.83 -27.94
N ALA A 243 -11.61 -1.92 -27.51
CA ALA A 243 -11.18 -2.54 -26.26
C ALA A 243 -10.95 -1.46 -25.19
N GLU A 244 -11.07 -1.80 -23.95
CA GLU A 244 -10.75 -0.96 -22.78
C GLU A 244 -9.90 -1.72 -21.76
#